data_7f9a9fa204e7e0c19370669b3913408d
#
_entry.id   7f9a9fa204e7e0c19370669b3913408d
#
_cell.length_a   1.000
_cell.length_b   1.000
_cell.length_c   1.000
_cell.angle_alpha   90.00
_cell.angle_beta   90.00
_cell.angle_gamma   90.00
#
_symmetry.space_group_name_H-M   'P 1'
#
loop_
_entity.id
_entity.type
_entity.pdbx_description
1 polymer ?
#
loop_
_entity_poly.entity_id
_entity_poly.type
_entity_poly.pdbx_seq_one_letter_code
_entity_poly.pdbx_strand_id
1 'polypeptide(L)'
;VNASIPLVRSLLDTYPNSEILVTTSTPTGSKILLDKLGARVKHQYVPLDLPSCLNRFLDRWNPKAFIVLETEIWPNILSVCQKRGIFTALVNARLSEKSKDNYNNIKLLASEALGNLDLLIAQYDSDAKRFKEINNSLEIHVCGNLKFDQEIPEEMQSISTSIRESWANGGERPTLIAASTHET
;
A
#
# COMPACT_ATOMS: atom_id res chain seq x y z
N VAL A 1 -4.07 -2.42 4.77
CA VAL A 1 -3.24 -2.71 5.95
C VAL A 1 -2.38 -3.96 5.75
N ASN A 2 -2.95 -5.14 5.44
CA ASN A 2 -2.13 -6.37 5.32
C ASN A 2 -0.96 -6.21 4.34
N ALA A 3 -1.17 -5.60 3.18
CA ALA A 3 -0.11 -5.36 2.20
C ALA A 3 0.97 -4.37 2.68
N SER A 4 0.68 -3.53 3.67
CA SER A 4 1.67 -2.58 4.20
C SER A 4 2.62 -3.18 5.24
N ILE A 5 2.26 -4.31 5.86
CA ILE A 5 3.03 -4.89 6.96
C ILE A 5 4.48 -5.23 6.57
N PRO A 6 4.75 -5.91 5.44
CA PRO A 6 6.13 -6.20 5.03
C PRO A 6 6.97 -4.92 4.86
N LEU A 7 6.41 -3.91 4.18
CA LEU A 7 7.08 -2.63 3.99
C LEU A 7 7.40 -1.95 5.33
N VAL A 8 6.43 -1.89 6.24
CA VAL A 8 6.62 -1.25 7.56
C VAL A 8 7.69 -1.98 8.37
N ARG A 9 7.70 -3.32 8.35
CA ARG A 9 8.76 -4.12 9.01
C ARG A 9 10.12 -3.80 8.43
N SER A 10 10.26 -3.84 7.10
CA SER A 10 11.51 -3.51 6.42
C SER A 10 12.01 -2.10 6.76
N LEU A 11 11.11 -1.12 6.82
CA LEU A 11 11.47 0.25 7.22
C LEU A 11 11.93 0.34 8.68
N LEU A 12 11.25 -0.37 9.60
CA LEU A 12 11.66 -0.43 11.00
C LEU A 12 13.04 -1.05 11.19
N ASP A 13 13.34 -2.08 10.42
CA ASP A 13 14.62 -2.80 10.50
C ASP A 13 15.74 -2.01 9.82
N THR A 14 15.45 -1.29 8.73
CA THR A 14 16.41 -0.45 8.02
C THR A 14 16.71 0.86 8.74
N TYR A 15 15.68 1.42 9.40
CA TYR A 15 15.77 2.73 10.08
C TYR A 15 15.36 2.61 11.56
N PRO A 16 16.15 1.91 12.41
CA PRO A 16 15.75 1.58 13.78
C PRO A 16 15.58 2.81 14.69
N ASN A 17 16.16 3.95 14.32
CA ASN A 17 16.05 5.21 15.05
C ASN A 17 14.90 6.10 14.56
N SER A 18 14.12 5.64 13.59
CA SER A 18 12.99 6.42 13.04
C SER A 18 11.68 6.00 13.67
N GLU A 19 10.84 6.98 13.98
CA GLU A 19 9.46 6.72 14.38
C GLU A 19 8.60 6.55 13.13
N ILE A 20 7.83 5.47 13.07
CA ILE A 20 6.87 5.22 12.00
C ILE A 20 5.45 5.41 12.54
N LEU A 21 4.74 6.36 11.94
CA LEU A 21 3.31 6.55 12.14
C LEU A 21 2.55 5.87 11.01
N VAL A 22 1.69 4.93 11.34
CA VAL A 22 0.79 4.32 10.36
C VAL A 22 -0.62 4.83 10.58
N THR A 23 -1.23 5.35 9.51
CA THR A 23 -2.62 5.80 9.55
C THR A 23 -3.55 4.77 8.90
N THR A 24 -4.74 4.64 9.44
CA THR A 24 -5.80 3.78 8.88
C THR A 24 -7.13 4.54 8.86
N SER A 25 -8.03 4.16 7.96
CA SER A 25 -9.37 4.76 7.85
C SER A 25 -10.46 3.97 8.58
N THR A 26 -10.14 2.73 9.06
CA THR A 26 -11.16 1.83 9.64
C THR A 26 -10.71 1.22 10.96
N PRO A 27 -11.64 0.93 11.89
CA PRO A 27 -11.33 0.23 13.14
C PRO A 27 -10.72 -1.16 12.91
N THR A 28 -11.20 -1.89 11.89
CA THR A 28 -10.64 -3.21 11.52
C THR A 28 -9.19 -3.09 11.07
N GLY A 29 -8.87 -2.08 10.25
CA GLY A 29 -7.50 -1.80 9.82
C GLY A 29 -6.60 -1.46 11.00
N SER A 30 -7.09 -0.63 11.93
CA SER A 30 -6.39 -0.30 13.18
C SER A 30 -6.08 -1.54 14.00
N LYS A 31 -7.07 -2.42 14.21
CA LYS A 31 -6.90 -3.66 14.97
C LYS A 31 -5.82 -4.56 14.34
N ILE A 32 -5.92 -4.84 13.04
CA ILE A 32 -4.95 -5.68 12.33
C ILE A 32 -3.53 -5.10 12.44
N LEU A 33 -3.39 -3.77 12.32
CA LEU A 33 -2.11 -3.10 12.44
C LEU A 33 -1.50 -3.31 13.83
N LEU A 34 -2.27 -3.05 14.87
CA LEU A 34 -1.82 -3.15 16.26
C LEU A 34 -1.53 -4.60 16.67
N ASP A 35 -2.32 -5.56 16.19
CA ASP A 35 -2.09 -6.98 16.42
C ASP A 35 -0.77 -7.46 15.78
N LYS A 36 -0.39 -6.93 14.61
CA LYS A 36 0.79 -7.38 13.86
C LYS A 36 2.07 -6.61 14.15
N LEU A 37 1.99 -5.33 14.50
CA LEU A 37 3.15 -4.45 14.70
C LEU A 37 3.27 -3.95 16.13
N GLY A 38 2.18 -3.94 16.89
CA GLY A 38 2.16 -3.55 18.31
C GLY A 38 2.76 -2.18 18.57
N ALA A 39 3.58 -2.09 19.60
CA ALA A 39 4.25 -0.85 20.02
C ALA A 39 5.41 -0.42 19.10
N ARG A 40 5.77 -1.20 18.08
CA ARG A 40 6.83 -0.85 17.12
C ARG A 40 6.46 0.35 16.24
N VAL A 41 5.16 0.68 16.14
CA VAL A 41 4.66 1.81 15.36
C VAL A 41 3.71 2.67 16.18
N LYS A 42 3.61 3.94 15.82
CA LYS A 42 2.52 4.80 16.28
C LYS A 42 1.33 4.63 15.33
N HIS A 43 0.13 4.73 15.87
CA HIS A 43 -1.10 4.65 15.09
C HIS A 43 -2.00 5.85 15.33
N GLN A 44 -2.64 6.30 14.26
CA GLN A 44 -3.73 7.28 14.28
C GLN A 44 -4.67 7.04 13.10
N TYR A 45 -5.93 7.47 13.21
CA TYR A 45 -6.81 7.52 12.05
C TYR A 45 -6.38 8.62 11.09
N VAL A 46 -6.53 8.35 9.79
CA VAL A 46 -6.23 9.31 8.73
C VAL A 46 -7.06 10.59 8.94
N PRO A 47 -6.47 11.79 8.88
CA PRO A 47 -7.21 13.03 8.96
C PRO A 47 -8.09 13.23 7.72
N LEU A 48 -9.13 14.04 7.84
CA LEU A 48 -9.89 14.48 6.68
C LEU A 48 -8.97 15.22 5.70
N ASP A 49 -9.14 14.98 4.40
CA ASP A 49 -8.36 15.62 3.33
C ASP A 49 -8.77 17.10 3.13
N LEU A 50 -8.75 17.85 4.22
CA LEU A 50 -9.01 19.28 4.27
C LEU A 50 -7.74 20.02 4.72
N PRO A 51 -7.33 21.11 4.05
CA PRO A 51 -6.05 21.78 4.33
C PRO A 51 -5.83 22.14 5.81
N SER A 52 -6.87 22.57 6.51
CA SER A 52 -6.77 22.90 7.95
C SER A 52 -6.52 21.67 8.84
N CYS A 53 -7.19 20.55 8.56
CA CYS A 53 -7.00 19.29 9.28
C CYS A 53 -5.59 18.73 9.01
N LEU A 54 -5.18 18.75 7.74
CA LEU A 54 -3.88 18.27 7.30
C LEU A 54 -2.72 19.09 7.89
N ASN A 55 -2.84 20.42 7.89
CA ASN A 55 -1.83 21.27 8.49
C ASN A 55 -1.64 20.96 9.98
N ARG A 56 -2.73 20.86 10.75
CA ARG A 56 -2.66 20.49 12.18
C ARG A 56 -2.07 19.10 12.40
N PHE A 57 -2.40 18.14 11.53
CA PHE A 57 -1.84 16.79 11.59
C PHE A 57 -0.33 16.81 11.31
N LEU A 58 0.10 17.48 10.27
CA LEU A 58 1.51 17.60 9.90
C LEU A 58 2.32 18.43 10.90
N ASP A 59 1.73 19.47 11.52
CA ASP A 59 2.36 20.23 12.60
C ASP A 59 2.62 19.36 13.84
N ARG A 60 1.68 18.47 14.16
CA ARG A 60 1.81 17.56 15.31
C ARG A 60 2.88 16.49 15.09
N TRP A 61 2.93 15.89 13.90
CA TRP A 61 3.76 14.72 13.64
C TRP A 61 5.10 15.07 12.98
N ASN A 62 5.17 16.19 12.30
CA ASN A 62 6.36 16.71 11.58
C ASN A 62 7.11 15.61 10.79
N PRO A 63 6.43 14.88 9.87
CA PRO A 63 7.03 13.77 9.17
C PRO A 63 8.07 14.28 8.16
N LYS A 64 9.12 13.48 7.93
CA LYS A 64 10.09 13.72 6.87
C LYS A 64 9.66 13.10 5.54
N ALA A 65 8.85 12.05 5.61
CA ALA A 65 8.31 11.35 4.45
C ALA A 65 6.85 10.95 4.68
N PHE A 66 6.07 10.99 3.61
CA PHE A 66 4.68 10.54 3.56
C PHE A 66 4.57 9.46 2.47
N ILE A 67 4.23 8.24 2.89
CA ILE A 67 4.12 7.08 2.00
C ILE A 67 2.67 6.66 1.91
N VAL A 68 2.13 6.67 0.70
CA VAL A 68 0.77 6.21 0.39
C VAL A 68 0.83 4.85 -0.29
N LEU A 69 -0.09 3.97 0.03
CA LEU A 69 -0.15 2.64 -0.56
C LEU A 69 -1.34 2.49 -1.51
N GLU A 70 -1.12 1.68 -2.55
CA GLU A 70 -2.11 1.31 -3.56
C GLU A 70 -2.60 2.53 -4.39
N THR A 71 -3.91 2.75 -4.48
CA THR A 71 -4.47 3.81 -5.34
C THR A 71 -5.11 4.94 -4.51
N GLU A 72 -4.62 5.14 -3.29
CA GLU A 72 -5.12 6.17 -2.37
C GLU A 72 -4.55 7.55 -2.72
N ILE A 73 -5.08 8.18 -3.79
CA ILE A 73 -4.64 9.52 -4.22
C ILE A 73 -5.52 10.56 -3.55
N TRP A 74 -4.94 11.28 -2.60
CA TRP A 74 -5.58 12.35 -1.83
C TRP A 74 -4.96 13.69 -2.20
N PRO A 75 -5.62 14.52 -3.03
CA PRO A 75 -4.98 15.68 -3.64
C PRO A 75 -4.48 16.73 -2.64
N ASN A 76 -5.25 16.98 -1.56
CA ASN A 76 -4.88 18.02 -0.62
C ASN A 76 -3.66 17.64 0.22
N ILE A 77 -3.59 16.40 0.73
CA ILE A 77 -2.42 16.00 1.52
C ILE A 77 -1.14 15.99 0.69
N LEU A 78 -1.20 15.51 -0.56
CA LEU A 78 -0.05 15.54 -1.47
C LEU A 78 0.41 16.97 -1.72
N SER A 79 -0.52 17.90 -2.01
CA SER A 79 -0.21 19.33 -2.21
C SER A 79 0.38 19.97 -0.94
N VAL A 80 -0.16 19.66 0.24
CA VAL A 80 0.36 20.23 1.51
C VAL A 80 1.74 19.66 1.83
N CYS A 81 1.96 18.37 1.62
CA CYS A 81 3.28 17.75 1.81
C CYS A 81 4.33 18.37 0.89
N GLN A 82 4.03 18.49 -0.40
CA GLN A 82 4.91 19.11 -1.38
C GLN A 82 5.29 20.56 -1.00
N LYS A 83 4.31 21.39 -0.58
CA LYS A 83 4.54 22.77 -0.13
C LYS A 83 5.42 22.86 1.12
N ARG A 84 5.45 21.80 1.93
CA ARG A 84 6.27 21.70 3.16
C ARG A 84 7.61 21.02 2.94
N GLY A 85 7.92 20.58 1.72
CA GLY A 85 9.15 19.84 1.41
C GLY A 85 9.19 18.44 2.06
N ILE A 86 8.02 17.84 2.35
CA ILE A 86 7.91 16.48 2.87
C ILE A 86 7.97 15.53 1.68
N PHE A 87 8.95 14.61 1.68
CA PHE A 87 9.06 13.61 0.62
C PHE A 87 7.80 12.77 0.50
N THR A 88 7.26 12.60 -0.70
CA THR A 88 6.01 11.89 -0.95
C THR A 88 6.20 10.72 -1.90
N ALA A 89 5.75 9.54 -1.50
CA ALA A 89 5.82 8.35 -2.34
C ALA A 89 4.47 7.62 -2.40
N LEU A 90 4.09 7.19 -3.61
CA LEU A 90 3.00 6.24 -3.84
C LEU A 90 3.61 4.87 -4.12
N VAL A 91 3.35 3.90 -3.23
CA VAL A 91 3.97 2.57 -3.29
C VAL A 91 2.92 1.49 -3.50
N ASN A 92 3.31 0.40 -4.16
CA ASN A 92 2.41 -0.67 -4.56
C ASN A 92 1.25 -0.15 -5.42
N ALA A 93 1.53 0.85 -6.25
CA ALA A 93 0.54 1.56 -7.02
C ALA A 93 -0.09 0.64 -8.08
N ARG A 94 -1.43 0.64 -8.10
CA ARG A 94 -2.21 -0.11 -9.07
C ARG A 94 -3.26 0.80 -9.69
N LEU A 95 -3.40 0.74 -11.01
CA LEU A 95 -4.39 1.51 -11.73
C LEU A 95 -5.09 0.64 -12.78
N SER A 96 -6.34 0.25 -12.51
CA SER A 96 -7.16 -0.48 -13.49
C SER A 96 -7.59 0.43 -14.65
N GLU A 97 -7.95 -0.15 -15.80
CA GLU A 97 -8.52 0.60 -16.93
C GLU A 97 -9.73 1.43 -16.50
N LYS A 98 -10.67 0.80 -15.78
CA LYS A 98 -11.86 1.48 -15.26
C LYS A 98 -11.52 2.66 -14.36
N SER A 99 -10.49 2.53 -13.51
CA SER A 99 -10.05 3.63 -12.66
C SER A 99 -9.39 4.74 -13.47
N LYS A 100 -8.59 4.38 -14.49
CA LYS A 100 -8.00 5.34 -15.43
C LYS A 100 -9.08 6.17 -16.13
N ASP A 101 -10.14 5.53 -16.62
CA ASP A 101 -11.26 6.23 -17.27
C ASP A 101 -11.95 7.20 -16.33
N ASN A 102 -12.12 6.83 -15.06
CA ASN A 102 -12.64 7.76 -14.05
C ASN A 102 -11.69 8.94 -13.82
N TYR A 103 -10.38 8.72 -13.76
CA TYR A 103 -9.38 9.80 -13.64
C TYR A 103 -9.32 10.68 -14.89
N ASN A 104 -9.62 10.16 -16.08
CA ASN A 104 -9.72 10.96 -17.29
C ASN A 104 -10.83 12.03 -17.20
N ASN A 105 -11.92 11.77 -16.48
CA ASN A 105 -12.99 12.76 -16.24
C ASN A 105 -12.52 13.94 -15.37
N ILE A 106 -11.48 13.75 -14.56
CA ILE A 106 -10.87 14.75 -13.68
C ILE A 106 -9.36 14.84 -13.95
N LYS A 107 -8.96 14.67 -15.21
CA LYS A 107 -7.55 14.48 -15.61
C LYS A 107 -6.63 15.59 -15.09
N LEU A 108 -7.09 16.84 -15.15
CA LEU A 108 -6.29 17.97 -14.69
C LEU A 108 -5.98 17.85 -13.19
N LEU A 109 -6.99 17.57 -12.37
CA LEU A 109 -6.83 17.42 -10.93
C LEU A 109 -5.98 16.18 -10.58
N ALA A 110 -6.22 15.06 -11.28
CA ALA A 110 -5.44 13.84 -11.08
C ALA A 110 -3.97 14.03 -11.48
N SER A 111 -3.72 14.68 -12.60
CA SER A 111 -2.35 14.98 -13.05
C SER A 111 -1.62 15.93 -12.10
N GLU A 112 -2.31 16.96 -11.59
CA GLU A 112 -1.76 17.86 -10.58
C GLU A 112 -1.45 17.11 -9.27
N ALA A 113 -2.39 16.30 -8.77
CA ALA A 113 -2.19 15.51 -7.56
C ALA A 113 -1.00 14.55 -7.68
N LEU A 114 -0.91 13.83 -8.79
CA LEU A 114 0.22 12.94 -9.07
C LEU A 114 1.54 13.70 -9.25
N GLY A 115 1.50 14.91 -9.80
CA GLY A 115 2.67 15.78 -9.95
C GLY A 115 3.28 16.24 -8.62
N ASN A 116 2.57 16.09 -7.50
CA ASN A 116 3.08 16.36 -6.16
C ASN A 116 3.80 15.13 -5.52
N LEU A 117 3.92 14.02 -6.25
CA LEU A 117 4.70 12.86 -5.80
C LEU A 117 6.16 13.00 -6.22
N ASP A 118 7.06 12.69 -5.29
CA ASP A 118 8.50 12.56 -5.57
C ASP A 118 8.84 11.18 -6.15
N LEU A 119 8.04 10.14 -5.81
CA LEU A 119 8.28 8.78 -6.23
C LEU A 119 6.96 8.02 -6.44
N LEU A 120 6.86 7.25 -7.54
CA LEU A 120 5.79 6.29 -7.76
C LEU A 120 6.37 4.91 -8.04
N ILE A 121 5.95 3.91 -7.25
CA ILE A 121 6.35 2.51 -7.42
C ILE A 121 5.10 1.71 -7.80
N ALA A 122 5.03 1.31 -9.06
CA ALA A 122 3.91 0.55 -9.61
C ALA A 122 4.09 -0.97 -9.42
N GLN A 123 2.96 -1.70 -9.36
CA GLN A 123 3.00 -3.15 -9.27
C GLN A 123 3.46 -3.79 -10.59
N TYR A 124 2.96 -3.31 -11.73
CA TYR A 124 3.22 -3.87 -13.05
C TYR A 124 3.46 -2.78 -14.10
N ASP A 125 4.13 -3.14 -15.19
CA ASP A 125 4.36 -2.24 -16.33
C ASP A 125 3.05 -1.67 -16.91
N SER A 126 1.98 -2.45 -16.87
CA SER A 126 0.66 -2.00 -17.32
C SER A 126 0.12 -0.87 -16.44
N ASP A 127 0.36 -0.90 -15.12
CA ASP A 127 -0.02 0.16 -14.20
C ASP A 127 0.83 1.41 -14.45
N ALA A 128 2.15 1.22 -14.59
CA ALA A 128 3.08 2.30 -14.89
C ALA A 128 2.71 3.06 -16.18
N LYS A 129 2.35 2.33 -17.25
CA LYS A 129 1.87 2.93 -18.50
C LYS A 129 0.62 3.78 -18.29
N ARG A 130 -0.37 3.28 -17.54
CA ARG A 130 -1.61 4.03 -17.25
C ARG A 130 -1.36 5.30 -16.44
N PHE A 131 -0.46 5.26 -15.46
CA PHE A 131 -0.07 6.46 -14.72
C PHE A 131 0.64 7.48 -15.61
N LYS A 132 1.52 7.03 -16.53
CA LYS A 132 2.16 7.91 -17.52
C LYS A 132 1.17 8.59 -18.48
N GLU A 133 0.05 7.94 -18.81
CA GLU A 133 -1.01 8.54 -19.62
C GLU A 133 -1.74 9.69 -18.91
N ILE A 134 -1.79 9.67 -17.57
CA ILE A 134 -2.36 10.74 -16.77
C ILE A 134 -1.35 11.88 -16.60
N ASN A 135 -0.11 11.55 -16.25
CA ASN A 135 0.97 12.49 -16.10
C ASN A 135 2.30 11.88 -16.57
N ASN A 136 2.81 12.33 -17.71
CA ASN A 136 4.00 11.79 -18.36
C ASN A 136 5.32 12.20 -17.69
N SER A 137 5.31 13.20 -16.81
CA SER A 137 6.51 13.69 -16.10
C SER A 137 6.87 12.84 -14.89
N LEU A 138 5.98 11.91 -14.45
CA LEU A 138 6.21 11.07 -13.26
C LEU A 138 7.46 10.20 -13.43
N GLU A 139 8.28 10.14 -12.39
CA GLU A 139 9.28 9.09 -12.26
C GLU A 139 8.61 7.84 -11.68
N ILE A 140 8.62 6.74 -12.45
CA ILE A 140 7.91 5.52 -12.08
C ILE A 140 8.87 4.34 -12.12
N HIS A 141 8.94 3.61 -11.00
CA HIS A 141 9.61 2.33 -10.91
C HIS A 141 8.58 1.20 -10.82
N VAL A 142 8.94 0.00 -11.33
CA VAL A 142 8.10 -1.20 -11.26
C VAL A 142 8.81 -2.22 -10.38
N CYS A 143 8.19 -2.60 -9.24
CA CYS A 143 8.82 -3.47 -8.25
C CYS A 143 7.98 -4.71 -7.88
N GLY A 144 6.85 -4.94 -8.53
CA GLY A 144 5.96 -6.04 -8.19
C GLY A 144 4.96 -5.69 -7.08
N ASN A 145 4.28 -6.71 -6.58
CA ASN A 145 3.20 -6.54 -5.61
C ASN A 145 3.64 -6.97 -4.21
N LEU A 146 3.56 -6.05 -3.25
CA LEU A 146 3.89 -6.27 -1.83
C LEU A 146 3.16 -7.45 -1.16
N LYS A 147 2.08 -7.96 -1.77
CA LYS A 147 1.41 -9.16 -1.28
C LYS A 147 2.28 -10.40 -1.33
N PHE A 148 3.25 -10.44 -2.24
CA PHE A 148 4.18 -11.58 -2.36
C PHE A 148 5.29 -11.57 -1.30
N ASP A 149 5.48 -10.43 -0.60
CA ASP A 149 6.45 -10.30 0.49
C ASP A 149 5.86 -10.69 1.86
N GLN A 150 4.60 -11.19 1.87
CA GLN A 150 3.98 -11.66 3.11
C GLN A 150 4.58 -13.00 3.53
N GLU A 151 5.07 -13.05 4.75
CA GLU A 151 5.51 -14.29 5.37
C GLU A 151 4.33 -15.23 5.60
N ILE A 152 4.49 -16.48 5.22
CA ILE A 152 3.53 -17.55 5.55
C ILE A 152 3.81 -17.96 6.99
N PRO A 153 2.84 -17.84 7.92
CA PRO A 153 3.02 -18.29 9.29
C PRO A 153 3.46 -19.76 9.36
N GLU A 154 4.39 -20.08 10.26
CA GLU A 154 4.88 -21.47 10.45
C GLU A 154 3.76 -22.47 10.71
N GLU A 155 2.72 -22.02 11.45
CA GLU A 155 1.52 -22.83 11.69
C GLU A 155 0.81 -23.24 10.38
N MET A 156 0.78 -22.35 9.38
CA MET A 156 0.19 -22.65 8.08
C MET A 156 1.04 -23.65 7.28
N GLN A 157 2.35 -23.64 7.48
CA GLN A 157 3.23 -24.63 6.86
C GLN A 157 2.99 -26.01 7.43
N SER A 158 2.88 -26.14 8.76
CA SER A 158 2.59 -27.42 9.43
C SER A 158 1.20 -27.96 9.05
N ILE A 159 0.19 -27.08 9.01
CA ILE A 159 -1.17 -27.45 8.57
C ILE A 159 -1.15 -27.91 7.10
N SER A 160 -0.45 -27.20 6.21
CA SER A 160 -0.37 -27.58 4.80
C SER A 160 0.29 -28.95 4.61
N THR A 161 1.32 -29.24 5.39
CA THR A 161 1.99 -30.56 5.37
C THR A 161 1.03 -31.67 5.84
N SER A 162 0.33 -31.47 6.95
CA SER A 162 -0.63 -32.47 7.45
C SER A 162 -1.81 -32.70 6.51
N ILE A 163 -2.33 -31.64 5.88
CA ILE A 163 -3.35 -31.74 4.84
C ILE A 163 -2.82 -32.52 3.63
N ARG A 164 -1.62 -32.21 3.17
CA ARG A 164 -1.00 -32.92 2.05
C ARG A 164 -0.81 -34.40 2.34
N GLU A 165 -0.35 -34.74 3.52
CA GLU A 165 -0.18 -36.13 3.96
C GLU A 165 -1.52 -36.87 4.02
N SER A 166 -2.57 -36.24 4.57
CA SER A 166 -3.89 -36.84 4.69
C SER A 166 -4.61 -37.06 3.36
N TRP A 167 -4.48 -36.10 2.43
CA TRP A 167 -5.20 -36.12 1.15
C TRP A 167 -4.45 -36.87 0.05
N ALA A 168 -3.15 -36.74 0.01
CA ALA A 168 -2.32 -37.26 -1.09
C ALA A 168 -1.71 -38.64 -0.76
N ASN A 169 -2.10 -39.27 0.33
CA ASN A 169 -1.54 -40.57 0.74
C ASN A 169 0.00 -40.59 0.65
N GLY A 170 0.63 -39.64 1.35
CA GLY A 170 2.08 -39.47 1.33
C GLY A 170 2.65 -38.74 0.08
N GLY A 171 1.80 -38.15 -0.73
CA GLY A 171 2.22 -37.41 -1.94
C GLY A 171 2.12 -38.18 -3.24
N GLU A 172 1.62 -39.41 -3.19
CA GLU A 172 1.52 -40.29 -4.37
C GLU A 172 0.30 -40.01 -5.27
N ARG A 173 -0.68 -39.21 -4.78
CA ARG A 173 -1.87 -38.84 -5.58
C ARG A 173 -1.72 -37.48 -6.19
N PRO A 174 -2.01 -37.30 -7.49
CA PRO A 174 -2.09 -35.98 -8.10
C PRO A 174 -3.24 -35.19 -7.47
N THR A 175 -2.95 -33.96 -7.04
CA THR A 175 -3.93 -33.07 -6.39
C THR A 175 -4.22 -31.90 -7.30
N LEU A 176 -5.51 -31.68 -7.65
CA LEU A 176 -5.99 -30.50 -8.34
C LEU A 176 -6.58 -29.52 -7.31
N ILE A 177 -6.09 -28.29 -7.29
CA ILE A 177 -6.64 -27.22 -6.45
C ILE A 177 -7.39 -26.25 -7.34
N ALA A 178 -8.71 -26.12 -7.14
CA ALA A 178 -9.54 -25.09 -7.74
C ALA A 178 -9.89 -24.06 -6.67
N ALA A 179 -9.37 -22.83 -6.81
CA ALA A 179 -9.60 -21.75 -5.88
C ALA A 179 -10.35 -20.58 -6.55
N SER A 180 -11.11 -19.81 -5.75
CA SER A 180 -11.90 -18.66 -6.22
C SER A 180 -12.88 -19.00 -7.33
N THR A 181 -13.47 -20.17 -7.28
CA THR A 181 -14.53 -20.60 -8.21
C THR A 181 -15.82 -19.84 -7.88
N HIS A 182 -16.37 -19.15 -8.88
CA HIS A 182 -17.66 -18.47 -8.82
C HIS A 182 -18.62 -19.12 -9.81
N GLU A 183 -19.91 -19.13 -9.47
CA GLU A 183 -20.93 -19.45 -10.46
C GLU A 183 -20.94 -18.37 -11.55
N THR A 184 -20.92 -18.79 -12.81
CA THR A 184 -20.97 -17.91 -13.99
C THR A 184 -22.41 -17.49 -14.32
#